data_d807e7ead67fd1475cd4eedc87c7d55d
#
_entry.id   d807e7ead67fd1475cd4eedc87c7d55d
#
_cell.length_a   1.000
_cell.length_b   1.000
_cell.length_c   1.000
_cell.angle_alpha   90.00
_cell.angle_beta   90.00
_cell.angle_gamma   90.00
#
_symmetry.space_group_name_H-M   'P 1'
#
loop_
_entity.id
_entity.type
_entity.pdbx_description
1 polymer ?
#
loop_
_entity_poly.entity_id
_entity_poly.type
_entity_poly.pdbx_seq_one_letter_code
_entity_poly.pdbx_strand_id
1 'polypeptide(L)'
;MTDAGPDSETTPPLDRRREPAPESLVAGGEYRFGTYDGPIERINPLDVVTTPGVRGRVERATRNARLKEWEAFQLGDDDWFVLGAVYDTKSISLLQVLVVDKHAATIRRYEQKVPSPMVHVARGLHGTDSYGHVGRFSVQLTNLMGDGIVAVDASHPGHGAAAAAPRALEPLELHGVAACGPDEAGHLVIVHPFDDGASGSPQRALYSHKTMMPFAGTMRLGGDVTAFSPQRSFMILDDHHGDYPSPMQYDWVTAVRRDAEGRIEGFNLTDNQVQDPDRYNENAVWLGTDVFRLPAVHVERPNGPMGRWFVRDADGSGSVDVRFTPTVRSEMHVGPRRSLAEYHAPYGWFEGRIHTDQVDLDVDAMFGVGEQKFIRV
;
A
#
# COMPACT_ATOMS: atom_id res chain seq x y z
N MET A 1 20.11 20.44 -51.94
CA MET A 1 19.91 19.09 -51.38
C MET A 1 19.90 19.25 -49.90
N THR A 2 18.75 19.40 -49.33
CA THR A 2 18.49 19.51 -47.87
C THR A 2 18.12 18.11 -47.41
N ASP A 3 19.00 17.56 -46.61
CA ASP A 3 18.83 16.26 -45.95
C ASP A 3 17.74 16.40 -44.87
N ALA A 4 16.61 15.77 -45.09
CA ALA A 4 15.57 15.64 -44.10
C ALA A 4 15.98 14.50 -43.18
N GLY A 5 16.32 14.85 -41.92
CA GLY A 5 16.53 13.88 -40.86
C GLY A 5 15.31 13.02 -40.61
N PRO A 6 15.44 11.80 -40.06
CA PRO A 6 14.34 10.90 -39.85
C PRO A 6 13.37 11.49 -38.83
N ASP A 7 12.09 11.52 -39.22
CA ASP A 7 10.97 11.83 -38.33
C ASP A 7 11.07 10.97 -37.06
N SER A 8 11.15 11.62 -35.92
CA SER A 8 10.99 10.95 -34.63
C SER A 8 9.57 10.39 -34.60
N GLU A 9 9.41 9.08 -34.74
CA GLU A 9 8.17 8.39 -34.45
C GLU A 9 7.82 8.69 -32.97
N THR A 10 6.90 9.64 -32.78
CA THR A 10 6.30 9.85 -31.46
C THR A 10 5.46 8.64 -31.16
N THR A 11 5.94 7.79 -30.25
CA THR A 11 5.14 6.70 -29.68
C THR A 11 3.84 7.29 -29.15
N PRO A 12 2.68 6.77 -29.57
CA PRO A 12 1.40 7.29 -29.09
C PRO A 12 1.35 7.23 -27.56
N PRO A 13 0.76 8.24 -26.89
CA PRO A 13 0.68 8.24 -25.43
C PRO A 13 -0.04 6.97 -24.97
N LEU A 14 0.57 6.27 -24.00
CA LEU A 14 0.00 5.09 -23.37
C LEU A 14 -1.40 5.41 -22.84
N ASP A 15 -2.37 4.59 -23.19
CA ASP A 15 -3.74 4.72 -22.63
C ASP A 15 -3.70 4.35 -21.14
N ARG A 16 -3.61 5.35 -20.29
CA ARG A 16 -3.60 5.23 -18.83
C ARG A 16 -5.00 5.34 -18.23
N ARG A 17 -6.07 5.09 -19.00
CA ARG A 17 -7.44 5.10 -18.49
C ARG A 17 -7.68 3.96 -17.54
N ARG A 18 -8.53 4.19 -16.56
CA ARG A 18 -9.08 3.16 -15.68
C ARG A 18 -10.37 2.65 -16.30
N GLU A 19 -10.60 1.35 -16.20
CA GLU A 19 -11.80 0.68 -16.69
C GLU A 19 -12.76 0.40 -15.53
N PRO A 20 -14.05 0.18 -15.76
CA PRO A 20 -14.96 -0.34 -14.75
C PRO A 20 -14.47 -1.67 -14.19
N ALA A 21 -14.53 -1.82 -12.86
CA ALA A 21 -14.05 -3.01 -12.16
C ALA A 21 -14.85 -4.26 -12.58
N PRO A 22 -14.19 -5.41 -12.83
CA PRO A 22 -14.88 -6.67 -13.04
C PRO A 22 -15.47 -7.22 -11.71
N GLU A 23 -16.51 -8.04 -11.79
CA GLU A 23 -17.10 -8.69 -10.61
C GLU A 23 -16.10 -9.58 -9.84
N SER A 24 -15.13 -10.18 -10.53
CA SER A 24 -14.15 -11.07 -9.91
C SER A 24 -12.76 -10.93 -10.50
N LEU A 25 -11.74 -11.14 -9.66
CA LEU A 25 -10.33 -11.11 -10.03
C LEU A 25 -9.96 -12.18 -11.06
N VAL A 26 -10.56 -13.38 -10.91
CA VAL A 26 -10.37 -14.50 -11.83
C VAL A 26 -11.73 -14.95 -12.36
N ALA A 27 -11.84 -15.08 -13.66
CA ALA A 27 -13.03 -15.64 -14.32
C ALA A 27 -12.60 -16.62 -15.42
N GLY A 28 -13.22 -17.81 -15.43
CA GLY A 28 -12.88 -18.88 -16.37
C GLY A 28 -11.46 -19.44 -16.20
N GLY A 29 -10.83 -19.28 -15.04
CA GLY A 29 -9.45 -19.70 -14.77
C GLY A 29 -8.38 -18.69 -15.22
N GLU A 30 -8.75 -17.50 -15.63
CA GLU A 30 -7.85 -16.45 -16.10
C GLU A 30 -7.97 -15.18 -15.25
N TYR A 31 -6.83 -14.56 -14.92
CA TYR A 31 -6.80 -13.26 -14.26
C TYR A 31 -7.33 -12.16 -15.18
N ARG A 32 -8.10 -11.25 -14.60
CA ARG A 32 -8.54 -10.02 -15.25
C ARG A 32 -7.48 -8.94 -15.04
N PHE A 33 -6.45 -8.94 -15.91
CA PHE A 33 -5.39 -7.93 -15.86
C PHE A 33 -5.90 -6.58 -16.38
N GLY A 34 -5.63 -5.52 -15.64
CA GLY A 34 -6.05 -4.17 -15.98
C GLY A 34 -5.90 -3.20 -14.83
N THR A 35 -6.34 -1.97 -15.08
CA THR A 35 -6.43 -0.91 -14.09
C THR A 35 -7.87 -0.42 -14.02
N TYR A 36 -8.43 -0.41 -12.81
CA TYR A 36 -9.85 -0.23 -12.57
C TYR A 36 -10.13 0.98 -11.68
N ASP A 37 -11.32 1.54 -11.80
CA ASP A 37 -11.77 2.73 -11.09
C ASP A 37 -12.62 2.44 -9.84
N GLY A 38 -12.80 1.17 -9.49
CA GLY A 38 -13.55 0.72 -8.32
C GLY A 38 -13.08 -0.63 -7.79
N PRO A 39 -13.57 -1.05 -6.62
CA PRO A 39 -13.22 -2.32 -6.00
C PRO A 39 -13.75 -3.51 -6.82
N ILE A 40 -12.94 -4.58 -6.87
CA ILE A 40 -13.38 -5.88 -7.38
C ILE A 40 -14.14 -6.59 -6.25
N GLU A 41 -15.39 -6.99 -6.51
CA GLU A 41 -16.26 -7.57 -5.48
C GLU A 41 -15.69 -8.87 -4.89
N ARG A 42 -15.09 -9.71 -5.74
CA ARG A 42 -14.57 -11.02 -5.34
C ARG A 42 -13.10 -11.19 -5.71
N ILE A 43 -12.25 -11.20 -4.70
CA ILE A 43 -10.81 -11.44 -4.83
C ILE A 43 -10.56 -12.95 -4.68
N ASN A 44 -10.48 -13.65 -5.79
CA ASN A 44 -10.43 -15.11 -5.87
C ASN A 44 -9.18 -15.66 -6.60
N PRO A 45 -7.95 -15.35 -6.16
CA PRO A 45 -6.70 -15.66 -6.89
C PRO A 45 -6.48 -17.18 -7.08
N LEU A 46 -7.08 -18.02 -6.25
CA LEU A 46 -6.94 -19.47 -6.36
C LEU A 46 -7.84 -20.10 -7.43
N ASP A 47 -8.80 -19.38 -8.00
CA ASP A 47 -9.70 -19.88 -9.04
C ASP A 47 -9.01 -19.97 -10.41
N VAL A 48 -7.78 -19.51 -10.53
CA VAL A 48 -6.90 -19.76 -11.67
C VAL A 48 -6.53 -21.24 -11.78
N VAL A 49 -6.65 -22.02 -10.70
CA VAL A 49 -6.42 -23.46 -10.70
C VAL A 49 -7.68 -24.19 -11.17
N THR A 50 -7.73 -24.55 -12.44
CA THR A 50 -8.84 -25.26 -13.07
C THR A 50 -8.62 -26.78 -13.15
N THR A 51 -7.42 -27.27 -12.80
CA THR A 51 -7.07 -28.69 -12.78
C THR A 51 -7.97 -29.47 -11.81
N PRO A 52 -8.68 -30.53 -12.24
CA PRO A 52 -9.58 -31.28 -11.37
C PRO A 52 -8.84 -32.29 -10.46
N GLY A 53 -9.55 -32.77 -9.44
CA GLY A 53 -9.13 -33.89 -8.60
C GLY A 53 -7.99 -33.56 -7.63
N VAL A 54 -7.19 -34.57 -7.30
CA VAL A 54 -6.10 -34.46 -6.30
C VAL A 54 -5.02 -33.50 -6.76
N ARG A 55 -4.65 -33.55 -8.04
CA ARG A 55 -3.63 -32.66 -8.61
C ARG A 55 -4.01 -31.19 -8.46
N GLY A 56 -5.24 -30.83 -8.78
CA GLY A 56 -5.71 -29.46 -8.60
C GLY A 56 -5.76 -29.02 -7.13
N ARG A 57 -6.12 -29.92 -6.20
CA ARG A 57 -6.06 -29.61 -4.76
C ARG A 57 -4.63 -29.32 -4.29
N VAL A 58 -3.65 -30.12 -4.74
CA VAL A 58 -2.23 -29.88 -4.41
C VAL A 58 -1.75 -28.57 -5.01
N GLU A 59 -2.07 -28.30 -6.27
CA GLU A 59 -1.72 -27.05 -6.94
C GLU A 59 -2.32 -25.83 -6.20
N ARG A 60 -3.62 -25.87 -5.87
CA ARG A 60 -4.30 -24.83 -5.11
C ARG A 60 -3.66 -24.60 -3.73
N ALA A 61 -3.32 -25.67 -3.01
CA ALA A 61 -2.64 -25.58 -1.73
C ALA A 61 -1.25 -24.96 -1.86
N THR A 62 -0.48 -25.33 -2.88
CA THR A 62 0.85 -24.75 -3.15
C THR A 62 0.76 -23.28 -3.48
N ARG A 63 -0.20 -22.88 -4.32
CA ARG A 63 -0.42 -21.45 -4.62
C ARG A 63 -0.84 -20.68 -3.38
N ASN A 64 -1.79 -21.21 -2.61
CA ASN A 64 -2.22 -20.57 -1.38
C ASN A 64 -1.06 -20.35 -0.39
N ALA A 65 -0.15 -21.32 -0.27
CA ALA A 65 1.02 -21.19 0.61
C ALA A 65 2.01 -20.10 0.16
N ARG A 66 1.98 -19.68 -1.12
CA ARG A 66 2.82 -18.60 -1.66
C ARG A 66 2.15 -17.24 -1.59
N LEU A 67 0.83 -17.17 -1.45
CA LEU A 67 0.14 -15.88 -1.37
C LEU A 67 0.66 -15.05 -0.22
N LYS A 68 0.82 -13.75 -0.48
CA LYS A 68 1.03 -12.71 0.51
C LYS A 68 -0.18 -11.80 0.41
N GLU A 69 -0.91 -11.69 1.52
CA GLU A 69 -2.13 -10.91 1.58
C GLU A 69 -2.03 -9.93 2.74
N TRP A 70 -2.45 -8.70 2.53
CA TRP A 70 -2.59 -7.73 3.60
C TRP A 70 -3.68 -6.73 3.31
N GLU A 71 -4.30 -6.28 4.34
CA GLU A 71 -5.07 -5.08 4.34
C GLU A 71 -4.49 -4.13 5.37
N ALA A 72 -4.10 -2.95 4.91
CA ALA A 72 -3.44 -1.94 5.71
C ALA A 72 -4.17 -0.61 5.58
N PHE A 73 -4.04 0.21 6.61
CA PHE A 73 -4.45 1.59 6.58
C PHE A 73 -3.28 2.49 6.96
N GLN A 74 -3.26 3.67 6.38
CA GLN A 74 -2.42 4.79 6.82
C GLN A 74 -3.36 5.96 7.06
N LEU A 75 -3.36 6.52 8.24
CA LEU A 75 -4.20 7.66 8.56
C LEU A 75 -3.41 8.74 9.29
N GLY A 76 -3.90 9.95 9.27
CA GLY A 76 -3.23 11.03 9.97
C GLY A 76 -3.87 12.38 9.72
N ASP A 77 -3.23 13.38 10.32
CA ASP A 77 -3.51 14.80 10.20
C ASP A 77 -2.18 15.58 10.14
N ASP A 78 -2.16 16.83 10.53
CA ASP A 78 -0.93 17.65 10.53
C ASP A 78 0.10 17.17 11.56
N ASP A 79 -0.33 16.54 12.67
CA ASP A 79 0.52 16.19 13.81
C ASP A 79 0.93 14.70 13.81
N TRP A 80 0.03 13.83 13.39
CA TRP A 80 0.17 12.38 13.52
C TRP A 80 0.14 11.66 12.18
N PHE A 81 0.89 10.56 12.11
CA PHE A 81 0.78 9.56 11.06
C PHE A 81 0.71 8.18 11.69
N VAL A 82 -0.33 7.42 11.38
CA VAL A 82 -0.57 6.08 11.93
C VAL A 82 -0.66 5.10 10.77
N LEU A 83 0.14 4.03 10.83
CA LEU A 83 0.03 2.89 9.92
C LEU A 83 -0.46 1.70 10.72
N GLY A 84 -1.49 1.02 10.26
CA GLY A 84 -1.94 -0.26 10.80
C GLY A 84 -2.08 -1.30 9.70
N ALA A 85 -1.84 -2.57 10.04
CA ALA A 85 -1.90 -3.66 9.07
C ALA A 85 -2.28 -4.99 9.71
N VAL A 86 -3.08 -5.76 8.97
CA VAL A 86 -3.26 -7.20 9.13
C VAL A 86 -2.57 -7.87 7.93
N TYR A 87 -1.47 -8.55 8.17
CA TYR A 87 -0.61 -9.11 7.12
C TYR A 87 -0.48 -10.62 7.28
N ASP A 88 -0.80 -11.38 6.23
CA ASP A 88 -0.72 -12.84 6.19
C ASP A 88 0.25 -13.34 5.11
N THR A 89 1.37 -13.93 5.53
CA THR A 89 2.32 -14.58 4.61
C THR A 89 2.06 -16.07 4.42
N LYS A 90 0.98 -16.60 5.01
CA LYS A 90 0.61 -18.03 5.05
C LYS A 90 1.52 -18.90 5.93
N SER A 91 2.53 -18.33 6.53
CA SER A 91 3.41 -18.98 7.52
C SER A 91 3.43 -18.21 8.85
N ILE A 92 3.96 -17.01 8.82
CA ILE A 92 4.01 -16.08 9.95
C ILE A 92 3.27 -14.82 9.51
N SER A 93 2.26 -14.44 10.27
CA SER A 93 1.50 -13.22 10.05
C SER A 93 1.92 -12.11 11.00
N LEU A 94 1.56 -10.88 10.67
CA LEU A 94 1.89 -9.70 11.45
C LEU A 94 0.64 -8.88 11.73
N LEU A 95 0.43 -8.54 13.00
CA LEU A 95 -0.43 -7.45 13.41
C LEU A 95 0.44 -6.26 13.74
N GLN A 96 0.10 -5.11 13.22
CA GLN A 96 0.93 -3.92 13.38
C GLN A 96 0.08 -2.66 13.51
N VAL A 97 0.46 -1.79 14.47
CA VAL A 97 0.10 -0.38 14.49
C VAL A 97 1.35 0.43 14.84
N LEU A 98 1.71 1.34 13.96
CA LEU A 98 2.83 2.27 14.14
C LEU A 98 2.27 3.68 14.28
N VAL A 99 2.58 4.35 15.38
CA VAL A 99 2.15 5.73 15.63
C VAL A 99 3.37 6.63 15.58
N VAL A 100 3.39 7.53 14.60
CA VAL A 100 4.47 8.50 14.36
C VAL A 100 4.00 9.88 14.79
N ASP A 101 4.76 10.50 15.70
CA ASP A 101 4.68 11.92 16.00
C ASP A 101 5.57 12.65 14.99
N LYS A 102 4.95 13.43 14.10
CA LYS A 102 5.66 14.10 13.00
C LYS A 102 6.61 15.18 13.50
N HIS A 103 6.25 15.89 14.57
CA HIS A 103 7.02 17.01 15.12
C HIS A 103 8.18 16.54 15.99
N ALA A 104 7.92 15.55 16.85
CA ALA A 104 8.95 14.95 17.69
C ALA A 104 9.86 13.97 16.92
N ALA A 105 9.52 13.61 15.68
CA ALA A 105 10.18 12.60 14.87
C ALA A 105 10.38 11.28 15.63
N THR A 106 9.33 10.82 16.31
CA THR A 106 9.34 9.59 17.11
C THR A 106 8.29 8.60 16.65
N ILE A 107 8.52 7.33 16.91
CA ILE A 107 7.63 6.23 16.56
C ILE A 107 7.36 5.33 17.75
N ARG A 108 6.08 4.98 17.94
CA ARG A 108 5.63 3.92 18.85
C ARG A 108 5.20 2.73 18.01
N ARG A 109 5.70 1.54 18.41
CA ARG A 109 5.50 0.30 17.66
C ARG A 109 4.69 -0.69 18.46
N TYR A 110 3.50 -1.00 17.98
CA TYR A 110 2.62 -2.05 18.48
C TYR A 110 2.63 -3.16 17.43
N GLU A 111 3.44 -4.19 17.64
CA GLU A 111 3.69 -5.23 16.63
C GLU A 111 3.67 -6.61 17.29
N GLN A 112 2.98 -7.55 16.64
CA GLN A 112 2.95 -8.93 17.08
C GLN A 112 3.01 -9.88 15.89
N LYS A 113 4.03 -10.75 15.88
CA LYS A 113 4.10 -11.88 14.94
C LYS A 113 3.27 -13.03 15.47
N VAL A 114 2.46 -13.62 14.62
CA VAL A 114 1.50 -14.67 14.96
C VAL A 114 1.47 -15.76 13.90
N PRO A 115 1.02 -17.00 14.21
CA PRO A 115 0.69 -17.99 13.20
C PRO A 115 -0.43 -17.50 12.28
N SER A 116 -0.38 -17.85 10.98
CA SER A 116 -1.35 -17.42 9.96
C SER A 116 -2.82 -17.64 10.34
N PRO A 117 -3.24 -18.75 11.02
CA PRO A 117 -4.64 -18.91 11.40
C PRO A 117 -5.17 -17.90 12.44
N MET A 118 -4.33 -17.07 13.02
CA MET A 118 -4.72 -16.05 14.00
C MET A 118 -5.07 -14.69 13.37
N VAL A 119 -4.97 -14.60 12.05
CA VAL A 119 -5.37 -13.42 11.28
C VAL A 119 -6.32 -13.82 10.15
N HIS A 120 -7.11 -12.86 9.72
CA HIS A 120 -7.96 -12.96 8.55
C HIS A 120 -7.77 -11.72 7.69
N VAL A 121 -7.47 -11.89 6.42
CA VAL A 121 -7.49 -10.83 5.41
C VAL A 121 -8.69 -11.07 4.50
N ALA A 122 -9.55 -10.07 4.38
CA ALA A 122 -10.77 -10.13 3.59
C ALA A 122 -10.44 -10.32 2.10
N ARG A 123 -11.30 -10.97 1.36
CA ARG A 123 -11.19 -11.18 -0.09
C ARG A 123 -12.30 -10.48 -0.86
N GLY A 124 -12.50 -9.23 -0.51
CA GLY A 124 -13.46 -8.29 -1.04
C GLY A 124 -13.72 -7.20 0.00
N LEU A 125 -14.26 -6.08 -0.41
CA LEU A 125 -14.41 -4.87 0.43
C LEU A 125 -15.89 -4.49 0.67
N HIS A 126 -16.81 -5.46 0.50
CA HIS A 126 -18.25 -5.27 0.67
C HIS A 126 -18.80 -6.21 1.75
N GLY A 127 -19.02 -5.68 2.96
CA GLY A 127 -19.56 -6.45 4.09
C GLY A 127 -18.59 -7.51 4.62
N THR A 128 -17.31 -7.19 4.69
CA THR A 128 -16.24 -8.10 5.11
C THR A 128 -15.34 -7.45 6.15
N ASP A 129 -14.54 -8.26 6.83
CA ASP A 129 -13.59 -7.79 7.82
C ASP A 129 -12.20 -8.37 7.57
N SER A 130 -11.15 -7.54 7.71
CA SER A 130 -9.80 -8.00 7.96
C SER A 130 -9.46 -7.79 9.42
N TYR A 131 -9.01 -8.83 10.09
CA TYR A 131 -8.75 -8.73 11.53
C TYR A 131 -7.67 -9.68 12.00
N GLY A 132 -7.13 -9.34 13.16
CA GLY A 132 -6.32 -10.23 13.97
C GLY A 132 -6.32 -9.80 15.42
N HIS A 133 -6.13 -10.79 16.31
CA HIS A 133 -6.09 -10.48 17.70
C HIS A 133 -5.21 -11.43 18.51
N VAL A 134 -4.46 -10.90 19.49
CA VAL A 134 -3.59 -11.64 20.38
C VAL A 134 -3.69 -11.07 21.79
N GLY A 135 -4.31 -11.81 22.70
CA GLY A 135 -4.57 -11.32 24.04
C GLY A 135 -5.46 -10.07 24.00
N ARG A 136 -4.93 -8.92 24.34
CA ARG A 136 -5.62 -7.62 24.32
C ARG A 136 -5.12 -6.71 23.17
N PHE A 137 -4.24 -7.18 22.32
CA PHE A 137 -3.88 -6.49 21.09
C PHE A 137 -4.82 -6.93 19.98
N SER A 138 -5.48 -5.99 19.33
CA SER A 138 -6.36 -6.22 18.18
C SER A 138 -6.17 -5.16 17.12
N VAL A 139 -6.35 -5.56 15.86
CA VAL A 139 -6.47 -4.69 14.69
C VAL A 139 -7.61 -5.24 13.85
N GLN A 140 -8.52 -4.37 13.44
CA GLN A 140 -9.65 -4.72 12.59
C GLN A 140 -9.92 -3.60 11.58
N LEU A 141 -10.17 -3.97 10.34
CA LEU A 141 -10.78 -3.13 9.32
C LEU A 141 -12.12 -3.76 8.96
N THR A 142 -13.18 -2.98 9.03
CA THR A 142 -14.53 -3.40 8.62
C THR A 142 -14.88 -2.70 7.32
N ASN A 143 -15.00 -3.50 6.27
CA ASN A 143 -15.18 -3.06 4.89
C ASN A 143 -16.65 -2.99 4.52
N LEU A 144 -17.19 -1.80 4.47
CA LEU A 144 -18.58 -1.49 4.08
C LEU A 144 -18.57 -0.53 2.87
N MET A 145 -17.71 -0.80 1.86
CA MET A 145 -17.58 0.10 0.70
C MET A 145 -18.87 0.25 -0.09
N GLY A 146 -19.76 -0.76 -0.07
CA GLY A 146 -21.10 -0.64 -0.65
C GLY A 146 -21.98 0.42 0.04
N ASP A 147 -21.70 0.71 1.31
CA ASP A 147 -22.35 1.75 2.11
C ASP A 147 -21.51 3.03 2.18
N GLY A 148 -20.40 3.11 1.42
CA GLY A 148 -19.50 4.27 1.37
C GLY A 148 -18.58 4.42 2.60
N ILE A 149 -18.26 3.32 3.30
CA ILE A 149 -17.57 3.38 4.59
C ILE A 149 -16.49 2.28 4.70
N VAL A 150 -15.35 2.65 5.30
CA VAL A 150 -14.37 1.72 5.88
C VAL A 150 -14.15 2.12 7.34
N ALA A 151 -14.38 1.22 8.28
CA ALA A 151 -14.12 1.47 9.70
C ALA A 151 -12.80 0.81 10.15
N VAL A 152 -12.13 1.46 11.08
CA VAL A 152 -10.86 1.01 11.67
C VAL A 152 -11.00 0.96 13.19
N ASP A 153 -10.62 -0.17 13.76
CA ASP A 153 -10.51 -0.38 15.20
C ASP A 153 -9.17 -1.02 15.54
N ALA A 154 -8.42 -0.42 16.47
CA ALA A 154 -7.20 -1.02 16.97
C ALA A 154 -7.04 -0.73 18.46
N SER A 155 -6.53 -1.71 19.21
CA SER A 155 -6.25 -1.54 20.62
C SER A 155 -5.01 -2.33 21.05
N HIS A 156 -4.23 -1.76 21.96
CA HIS A 156 -3.10 -2.43 22.61
C HIS A 156 -3.03 -1.99 24.07
N PRO A 157 -2.85 -2.91 25.05
CA PRO A 157 -2.86 -2.58 26.47
C PRO A 157 -1.64 -1.79 26.96
N GLY A 158 -0.66 -1.55 26.08
CA GLY A 158 0.63 -1.04 26.48
C GLY A 158 1.46 -2.10 27.26
N HIS A 159 2.62 -1.72 27.70
CA HIS A 159 3.43 -2.48 28.66
C HIS A 159 4.39 -1.55 29.41
N GLY A 160 4.64 -1.86 30.68
CA GLY A 160 5.65 -1.15 31.45
C GLY A 160 7.07 -1.42 30.97
N ALA A 161 8.02 -0.58 31.35
CA ALA A 161 9.42 -0.82 31.08
C ALA A 161 9.86 -2.13 31.79
N ALA A 162 10.41 -3.07 31.02
CA ALA A 162 10.95 -4.32 31.46
C ALA A 162 12.39 -4.50 30.94
N ALA A 163 13.13 -5.46 31.47
CA ALA A 163 14.51 -5.71 31.04
C ALA A 163 14.64 -5.98 29.52
N ALA A 164 13.62 -6.56 28.91
CA ALA A 164 13.55 -6.83 27.47
C ALA A 164 12.94 -5.69 26.63
N ALA A 165 12.32 -4.70 27.29
CA ALA A 165 11.71 -3.54 26.65
C ALA A 165 12.05 -2.29 27.48
N PRO A 166 13.18 -1.63 27.21
CA PRO A 166 13.73 -0.56 28.05
C PRO A 166 12.86 0.72 28.08
N ARG A 167 11.88 0.83 27.21
CA ARG A 167 10.89 1.92 27.22
C ARG A 167 9.50 1.35 27.47
N ALA A 168 8.75 2.00 28.35
CA ALA A 168 7.33 1.75 28.49
C ALA A 168 6.62 2.08 27.17
N LEU A 169 5.65 1.26 26.80
CA LEU A 169 4.76 1.49 25.68
C LEU A 169 3.38 1.81 26.22
N GLU A 170 2.87 2.98 25.91
CA GLU A 170 1.58 3.47 26.38
C GLU A 170 0.43 2.62 25.82
N PRO A 171 -0.71 2.46 26.53
CA PRO A 171 -1.89 1.89 25.92
C PRO A 171 -2.33 2.68 24.69
N LEU A 172 -2.81 1.96 23.66
CA LEU A 172 -3.37 2.53 22.42
C LEU A 172 -4.82 2.08 22.28
N GLU A 173 -5.68 3.02 21.93
CA GLU A 173 -7.04 2.79 21.41
C GLU A 173 -7.20 3.70 20.19
N LEU A 174 -7.62 3.13 19.07
CA LEU A 174 -7.88 3.85 17.82
C LEU A 174 -9.23 3.37 17.29
N HIS A 175 -10.14 4.31 17.03
CA HIS A 175 -11.44 4.04 16.46
C HIS A 175 -11.78 5.13 15.45
N GLY A 176 -12.26 4.75 14.28
CA GLY A 176 -12.69 5.75 13.32
C GLY A 176 -13.26 5.16 12.05
N VAL A 177 -13.71 6.07 11.20
CA VAL A 177 -14.39 5.77 9.96
C VAL A 177 -13.83 6.65 8.85
N ALA A 178 -13.52 6.03 7.72
CA ALA A 178 -13.19 6.72 6.48
C ALA A 178 -14.40 6.69 5.55
N ALA A 179 -14.70 7.82 4.91
CA ALA A 179 -15.76 7.93 3.90
C ALA A 179 -15.18 7.60 2.52
N CYS A 180 -15.80 6.63 1.81
CA CYS A 180 -15.36 6.15 0.51
C CYS A 180 -16.49 6.09 -0.54
N GLY A 181 -17.55 6.87 -0.35
CA GLY A 181 -18.57 7.05 -1.36
C GLY A 181 -18.03 7.72 -2.64
N PRO A 182 -18.82 7.75 -3.72
CA PRO A 182 -18.38 8.29 -5.02
C PRO A 182 -17.94 9.76 -4.98
N ASP A 183 -18.47 10.54 -4.03
CA ASP A 183 -18.16 11.96 -3.85
C ASP A 183 -17.04 12.19 -2.81
N GLU A 184 -16.54 11.14 -2.15
CA GLU A 184 -15.53 11.24 -1.10
C GLU A 184 -14.16 10.67 -1.49
N ALA A 185 -14.13 9.63 -2.34
CA ALA A 185 -12.88 8.93 -2.63
C ALA A 185 -12.75 8.45 -4.07
N GLY A 186 -11.55 8.54 -4.60
CA GLY A 186 -11.15 7.93 -5.87
C GLY A 186 -10.39 6.63 -5.64
N HIS A 187 -10.63 5.62 -6.48
CA HIS A 187 -10.00 4.31 -6.38
C HIS A 187 -8.96 4.08 -7.47
N LEU A 188 -7.87 3.45 -7.12
CA LEU A 188 -6.90 2.84 -8.03
C LEU A 188 -6.83 1.36 -7.73
N VAL A 189 -7.37 0.54 -8.61
CA VAL A 189 -7.30 -0.92 -8.49
C VAL A 189 -6.51 -1.47 -9.66
N ILE A 190 -5.50 -2.27 -9.38
CA ILE A 190 -4.61 -2.83 -10.38
C ILE A 190 -4.54 -4.34 -10.22
N VAL A 191 -4.71 -5.04 -11.33
CA VAL A 191 -4.39 -6.46 -11.44
C VAL A 191 -3.30 -6.60 -12.48
N HIS A 192 -2.09 -6.96 -12.04
CA HIS A 192 -0.96 -7.06 -12.93
C HIS A 192 -0.23 -8.40 -12.88
N PRO A 193 0.35 -8.85 -14.01
CA PRO A 193 1.23 -10.00 -14.03
C PRO A 193 2.61 -9.64 -13.47
N PHE A 194 3.23 -10.59 -12.78
CA PHE A 194 4.66 -10.51 -12.49
C PHE A 194 5.49 -11.12 -13.63
N ASP A 195 6.66 -10.58 -13.85
CA ASP A 195 7.69 -11.22 -14.64
C ASP A 195 8.34 -12.34 -13.79
N ASP A 196 8.07 -13.59 -14.14
CA ASP A 196 8.65 -14.75 -13.46
C ASP A 196 9.89 -15.32 -14.18
N GLY A 197 10.29 -14.69 -15.31
CA GLY A 197 11.50 -15.02 -16.07
C GLY A 197 11.51 -16.45 -16.66
N ALA A 198 10.45 -17.23 -16.50
CA ALA A 198 10.39 -18.64 -16.89
C ALA A 198 9.26 -18.90 -17.88
N SER A 199 9.60 -19.18 -19.12
CA SER A 199 8.63 -19.67 -20.13
C SER A 199 7.92 -20.94 -19.63
N GLY A 200 6.58 -20.87 -19.49
CA GLY A 200 5.74 -22.00 -19.09
C GLY A 200 5.47 -22.12 -17.59
N SER A 201 5.94 -21.21 -16.77
CA SER A 201 5.51 -21.11 -15.36
C SER A 201 4.06 -20.68 -15.25
N PRO A 202 3.31 -21.13 -14.22
CA PRO A 202 1.96 -20.66 -13.97
C PRO A 202 2.01 -19.15 -13.70
N GLN A 203 1.20 -18.38 -14.41
CA GLN A 203 1.15 -16.93 -14.30
C GLN A 203 0.95 -16.50 -12.83
N ARG A 204 1.82 -15.63 -12.35
CA ARG A 204 1.75 -14.98 -11.06
C ARG A 204 1.10 -13.62 -11.23
N ALA A 205 0.37 -13.18 -10.25
CA ALA A 205 -0.34 -11.91 -10.30
C ALA A 205 -0.38 -11.23 -8.95
N LEU A 206 -0.53 -9.91 -8.99
CA LEU A 206 -0.88 -9.07 -7.86
C LEU A 206 -2.21 -8.39 -8.14
N TYR A 207 -3.10 -8.42 -7.17
CA TYR A 207 -4.16 -7.46 -6.98
C TYR A 207 -3.68 -6.42 -5.96
N SER A 208 -3.83 -5.15 -6.30
CA SER A 208 -3.56 -4.00 -5.43
C SER A 208 -4.72 -3.03 -5.52
N HIS A 209 -5.26 -2.62 -4.39
CA HIS A 209 -6.28 -1.58 -4.30
C HIS A 209 -5.84 -0.49 -3.35
N LYS A 210 -5.78 0.72 -3.86
CA LYS A 210 -5.47 1.92 -3.08
C LYS A 210 -6.59 2.94 -3.23
N THR A 211 -6.96 3.55 -2.12
CA THR A 211 -7.89 4.68 -2.10
C THR A 211 -7.51 5.64 -0.99
N MET A 212 -7.67 6.94 -1.24
CA MET A 212 -7.39 8.00 -0.29
C MET A 212 -8.69 8.70 0.09
N MET A 213 -8.97 8.79 1.39
CA MET A 213 -10.29 9.08 1.91
C MET A 213 -10.23 10.11 3.04
N PRO A 214 -11.28 10.92 3.24
CA PRO A 214 -11.50 11.65 4.49
C PRO A 214 -11.65 10.68 5.67
N PHE A 215 -11.07 11.00 6.82
CA PHE A 215 -11.12 10.18 8.02
C PHE A 215 -11.63 10.96 9.22
N ALA A 216 -12.53 10.35 10.01
CA ALA A 216 -13.01 10.86 11.28
C ALA A 216 -12.84 9.79 12.36
N GLY A 217 -12.32 10.17 13.52
CA GLY A 217 -12.12 9.20 14.59
C GLY A 217 -11.43 9.77 15.81
N THR A 218 -10.99 8.87 16.67
CA THR A 218 -10.23 9.21 17.87
C THR A 218 -9.06 8.25 18.07
N MET A 219 -7.94 8.76 18.51
CA MET A 219 -6.80 7.99 19.00
C MET A 219 -6.57 8.37 20.47
N ARG A 220 -6.57 7.38 21.34
CA ARG A 220 -6.11 7.51 22.72
C ARG A 220 -4.74 6.88 22.83
N LEU A 221 -3.76 7.66 23.29
CA LEU A 221 -2.39 7.22 23.52
C LEU A 221 -2.04 7.50 24.97
N GLY A 222 -2.05 6.44 25.80
CA GLY A 222 -1.97 6.61 27.25
C GLY A 222 -3.16 7.41 27.80
N GLY A 223 -2.88 8.58 28.35
CA GLY A 223 -3.88 9.51 28.86
C GLY A 223 -4.38 10.54 27.86
N ASP A 224 -3.69 10.71 26.75
CA ASP A 224 -3.98 11.76 25.77
C ASP A 224 -4.95 11.28 24.71
N VAL A 225 -5.86 12.15 24.30
CA VAL A 225 -6.86 11.88 23.26
C VAL A 225 -6.68 12.86 22.11
N THR A 226 -6.47 12.32 20.92
CA THR A 226 -6.48 13.06 19.66
C THR A 226 -7.79 12.80 18.92
N ALA A 227 -8.46 13.83 18.46
CA ALA A 227 -9.64 13.73 17.63
C ALA A 227 -9.29 14.04 16.17
N PHE A 228 -9.55 13.11 15.28
CA PHE A 228 -9.40 13.28 13.83
C PHE A 228 -10.71 13.80 13.23
N SER A 229 -10.64 14.87 12.46
CA SER A 229 -11.80 15.42 11.75
C SER A 229 -11.68 15.20 10.24
N PRO A 230 -12.78 14.92 9.53
CA PRO A 230 -12.72 14.62 8.10
C PRO A 230 -12.24 15.79 7.23
N GLN A 231 -12.24 17.02 7.77
CA GLN A 231 -11.73 18.22 7.08
C GLN A 231 -10.19 18.32 7.13
N ARG A 232 -9.55 17.71 8.12
CA ARG A 232 -8.09 17.80 8.35
C ARG A 232 -7.39 16.47 8.28
N SER A 233 -8.12 15.38 8.43
CA SER A 233 -7.56 14.04 8.53
C SER A 233 -7.87 13.21 7.28
N PHE A 234 -6.99 12.29 6.99
CA PHE A 234 -7.09 11.39 5.85
C PHE A 234 -6.87 9.94 6.27
N MET A 235 -7.28 9.02 5.42
CA MET A 235 -6.91 7.62 5.47
C MET A 235 -6.57 7.12 4.05
N ILE A 236 -5.51 6.33 3.94
CA ILE A 236 -5.20 5.51 2.77
C ILE A 236 -5.60 4.08 3.14
N LEU A 237 -6.37 3.42 2.29
CA LEU A 237 -6.51 1.97 2.31
C LEU A 237 -5.51 1.37 1.33
N ASP A 238 -4.87 0.28 1.74
CA ASP A 238 -3.90 -0.48 0.95
C ASP A 238 -4.20 -1.97 1.09
N ASP A 239 -4.98 -2.52 0.13
CA ASP A 239 -5.41 -3.92 0.10
C ASP A 239 -4.68 -4.67 -1.02
N HIS A 240 -3.98 -5.75 -0.65
CA HIS A 240 -3.14 -6.52 -1.55
C HIS A 240 -3.33 -8.02 -1.43
N HIS A 241 -3.36 -8.69 -2.60
CA HIS A 241 -3.37 -10.14 -2.71
C HIS A 241 -2.44 -10.58 -3.84
N GLY A 242 -1.26 -11.10 -3.50
CA GLY A 242 -0.20 -11.38 -4.49
C GLY A 242 0.47 -12.75 -4.38
N ASP A 243 0.67 -13.42 -5.53
CA ASP A 243 1.62 -14.54 -5.70
C ASP A 243 2.95 -13.95 -6.18
N TYR A 244 3.69 -13.31 -5.28
CA TYR A 244 4.92 -12.61 -5.59
C TYR A 244 6.04 -13.53 -6.07
N PRO A 245 6.95 -13.04 -6.96
CA PRO A 245 8.20 -13.74 -7.26
C PRO A 245 9.07 -13.86 -6.01
N SER A 246 10.03 -14.78 -6.03
CA SER A 246 11.04 -14.90 -4.97
C SER A 246 12.42 -14.61 -5.55
N PRO A 247 13.16 -13.64 -5.01
CA PRO A 247 12.78 -12.73 -3.95
C PRO A 247 11.69 -11.73 -4.37
N MET A 248 10.82 -11.36 -3.41
CA MET A 248 9.91 -10.24 -3.54
C MET A 248 10.70 -8.96 -3.31
N GLN A 249 10.66 -8.04 -4.25
CA GLN A 249 11.36 -6.75 -4.16
C GLN A 249 10.46 -5.62 -4.63
N TYR A 250 10.46 -4.53 -3.90
CA TYR A 250 9.91 -3.26 -4.36
C TYR A 250 10.44 -2.08 -3.56
N ASP A 251 10.35 -0.93 -4.18
CA ASP A 251 10.45 0.39 -3.57
C ASP A 251 9.11 1.10 -3.69
N TRP A 252 8.67 1.74 -2.65
CA TRP A 252 7.39 2.41 -2.59
C TRP A 252 7.49 3.70 -1.81
N VAL A 253 6.82 4.75 -2.28
CA VAL A 253 6.65 5.99 -1.54
C VAL A 253 5.22 6.48 -1.69
N THR A 254 4.65 7.00 -0.60
CA THR A 254 3.31 7.57 -0.59
C THR A 254 3.18 8.67 0.45
N ALA A 255 2.40 9.68 0.13
CA ALA A 255 2.02 10.73 1.07
C ALA A 255 0.63 11.27 0.72
N VAL A 256 -0.06 11.77 1.75
CA VAL A 256 -1.35 12.43 1.63
C VAL A 256 -1.39 13.63 2.56
N ARG A 257 -2.04 14.70 2.11
CA ARG A 257 -2.45 15.84 2.93
C ARG A 257 -3.87 16.27 2.62
N ARG A 258 -4.41 17.14 3.45
CA ARG A 258 -5.61 17.93 3.14
C ARG A 258 -5.14 19.31 2.69
N ASP A 259 -5.68 19.80 1.57
CA ASP A 259 -5.41 21.17 1.13
C ASP A 259 -6.16 22.21 1.98
N ALA A 260 -6.02 23.49 1.65
CA ALA A 260 -6.66 24.58 2.39
C ALA A 260 -8.20 24.52 2.33
N GLU A 261 -8.76 23.95 1.29
CA GLU A 261 -10.19 23.72 1.08
C GLU A 261 -10.66 22.41 1.71
N GLY A 262 -9.75 21.62 2.29
CA GLY A 262 -10.01 20.33 2.90
C GLY A 262 -10.22 19.21 1.88
N ARG A 263 -9.70 19.30 0.67
CA ARG A 263 -9.70 18.19 -0.31
C ARG A 263 -8.50 17.29 -0.09
N ILE A 264 -8.61 16.03 -0.49
CA ILE A 264 -7.48 15.09 -0.52
C ILE A 264 -6.51 15.52 -1.61
N GLU A 265 -5.24 15.62 -1.27
CA GLU A 265 -4.10 15.64 -2.19
C GLU A 265 -3.12 14.54 -1.79
N GLY A 266 -2.77 13.67 -2.71
CA GLY A 266 -1.86 12.58 -2.41
C GLY A 266 -1.27 11.92 -3.63
N PHE A 267 -0.25 11.11 -3.41
CA PHE A 267 0.38 10.31 -4.46
C PHE A 267 0.81 8.94 -3.95
N ASN A 268 0.90 8.01 -4.88
CA ASN A 268 1.47 6.68 -4.70
C ASN A 268 2.44 6.41 -5.85
N LEU A 269 3.69 6.06 -5.52
CA LEU A 269 4.73 5.74 -6.49
C LEU A 269 5.43 4.45 -6.09
N THR A 270 5.49 3.49 -7.01
CA THR A 270 6.03 2.15 -6.77
C THR A 270 6.99 1.77 -7.90
N ASP A 271 8.18 1.33 -7.54
CA ASP A 271 9.13 0.66 -8.42
C ASP A 271 9.20 -0.80 -8.01
N ASN A 272 8.58 -1.70 -8.77
CA ASN A 272 8.41 -3.10 -8.42
C ASN A 272 8.71 -4.05 -9.60
N GLN A 273 8.49 -5.35 -9.38
CA GLN A 273 8.79 -6.43 -10.34
C GLN A 273 7.62 -6.70 -11.31
N VAL A 274 6.83 -5.69 -11.65
CA VAL A 274 5.71 -5.85 -12.58
C VAL A 274 6.21 -6.11 -14.00
N GLN A 275 5.52 -6.98 -14.72
CA GLN A 275 5.70 -7.13 -16.16
C GLN A 275 5.04 -5.94 -16.85
N ASP A 276 5.75 -5.29 -17.77
CA ASP A 276 5.29 -4.09 -18.47
C ASP A 276 4.92 -2.95 -17.49
N PRO A 277 5.91 -2.30 -16.85
CA PRO A 277 5.68 -1.28 -15.83
C PRO A 277 5.00 -0.01 -16.36
N ASP A 278 5.04 0.24 -17.67
CA ASP A 278 4.32 1.37 -18.26
C ASP A 278 2.80 1.14 -18.26
N ARG A 279 2.40 -0.10 -18.45
CA ARG A 279 0.98 -0.49 -18.48
C ARG A 279 0.43 -0.82 -17.10
N TYR A 280 1.19 -1.50 -16.26
CA TYR A 280 0.71 -2.13 -15.02
C TYR A 280 1.43 -1.60 -13.77
N ASN A 281 1.68 -0.30 -13.67
CA ASN A 281 2.23 0.29 -12.44
C ASN A 281 1.11 0.77 -11.49
N GLU A 282 1.48 0.98 -10.23
CA GLU A 282 0.60 1.49 -9.17
C GLU A 282 0.77 3.01 -8.96
N ASN A 283 1.32 3.72 -9.94
CA ASN A 283 1.69 5.12 -9.82
C ASN A 283 0.50 6.03 -10.14
N ALA A 284 0.12 6.87 -9.19
CA ALA A 284 -0.97 7.81 -9.37
C ALA A 284 -0.91 9.00 -8.42
N VAL A 285 -1.65 10.05 -8.79
CA VAL A 285 -1.98 11.22 -7.96
C VAL A 285 -3.48 11.22 -7.69
N TRP A 286 -3.86 11.58 -6.48
CA TRP A 286 -5.22 11.86 -6.06
C TRP A 286 -5.39 13.37 -5.84
N LEU A 287 -6.41 13.97 -6.49
CA LEU A 287 -6.88 15.33 -6.23
C LEU A 287 -8.39 15.27 -5.96
N GLY A 288 -8.78 15.28 -4.70
CA GLY A 288 -10.14 14.96 -4.29
C GLY A 288 -10.50 13.51 -4.65
N THR A 289 -11.52 13.33 -5.47
CA THR A 289 -11.97 12.03 -6.00
C THR A 289 -11.32 11.65 -7.32
N ASP A 290 -10.64 12.58 -7.96
CA ASP A 290 -9.96 12.33 -9.22
C ASP A 290 -8.63 11.59 -9.00
N VAL A 291 -8.38 10.58 -9.82
CA VAL A 291 -7.16 9.77 -9.80
C VAL A 291 -6.49 9.81 -11.17
N PHE A 292 -5.27 10.30 -11.19
CA PHE A 292 -4.46 10.46 -12.39
C PHE A 292 -3.30 9.48 -12.39
N ARG A 293 -3.27 8.57 -13.36
CA ARG A 293 -2.17 7.60 -13.48
C ARG A 293 -0.91 8.24 -14.00
N LEU A 294 0.21 7.81 -13.45
CA LEU A 294 1.55 8.30 -13.76
C LEU A 294 2.36 7.25 -14.54
N PRO A 295 3.49 7.64 -15.19
CA PRO A 295 4.45 6.70 -15.75
C PRO A 295 5.09 5.79 -14.70
N ALA A 296 5.82 4.78 -15.17
CA ALA A 296 6.74 4.02 -14.34
C ALA A 296 7.78 4.96 -13.71
N VAL A 297 8.25 4.61 -12.51
CA VAL A 297 9.26 5.39 -11.80
C VAL A 297 10.46 4.54 -11.41
N HIS A 298 11.59 5.20 -11.15
CA HIS A 298 12.76 4.62 -10.51
C HIS A 298 13.05 5.31 -9.19
N VAL A 299 13.45 4.51 -8.19
CA VAL A 299 13.79 4.97 -6.86
C VAL A 299 15.28 4.80 -6.59
N GLU A 300 15.99 5.90 -6.38
CA GLU A 300 17.41 5.91 -6.05
C GLU A 300 17.65 6.31 -4.59
N ARG A 301 18.54 5.60 -3.91
CA ARG A 301 18.93 5.83 -2.51
C ARG A 301 20.45 5.82 -2.36
N PRO A 302 21.17 6.82 -2.88
CA PRO A 302 22.65 6.80 -2.92
C PRO A 302 23.30 6.70 -1.54
N ASN A 303 22.60 7.11 -0.48
CA ASN A 303 23.10 7.10 0.88
C ASN A 303 22.33 6.11 1.80
N GLY A 304 21.71 5.08 1.20
CA GLY A 304 20.96 4.04 1.92
C GLY A 304 19.57 4.49 2.39
N PRO A 305 18.84 3.60 3.14
CA PRO A 305 17.43 3.81 3.45
C PRO A 305 17.12 5.06 4.28
N MET A 306 18.06 5.52 5.11
CA MET A 306 17.91 6.74 5.90
C MET A 306 18.54 7.98 5.24
N GLY A 307 19.15 7.84 4.06
CA GLY A 307 19.56 8.96 3.23
C GLY A 307 18.38 9.55 2.46
N ARG A 308 18.62 10.63 1.72
CA ARG A 308 17.60 11.20 0.82
C ARG A 308 17.34 10.23 -0.33
N TRP A 309 16.06 10.01 -0.67
CA TRP A 309 15.62 9.24 -1.83
C TRP A 309 15.27 10.18 -2.97
N PHE A 310 15.46 9.71 -4.19
CA PHE A 310 15.05 10.40 -5.41
C PHE A 310 14.13 9.48 -6.19
N VAL A 311 12.94 9.97 -6.52
CA VAL A 311 11.94 9.23 -7.29
C VAL A 311 11.68 10.01 -8.57
N ARG A 312 11.93 9.39 -9.71
CA ARG A 312 11.79 10.02 -11.03
C ARG A 312 11.08 9.08 -12.00
N ASP A 313 10.42 9.66 -12.97
CA ASP A 313 9.85 8.90 -14.08
C ASP A 313 10.94 8.13 -14.84
N ALA A 314 10.62 6.90 -15.24
CA ALA A 314 11.54 6.01 -15.93
C ALA A 314 11.71 6.37 -17.42
N ASP A 315 10.72 7.05 -18.01
CA ASP A 315 10.69 7.47 -19.40
C ASP A 315 11.44 8.79 -19.69
N GLY A 316 11.90 9.47 -18.62
CA GLY A 316 12.63 10.74 -18.73
C GLY A 316 11.75 11.92 -19.16
N SER A 317 10.44 11.82 -19.03
CA SER A 317 9.50 12.88 -19.38
C SER A 317 9.58 14.10 -18.45
N GLY A 318 10.15 13.93 -17.24
CA GLY A 318 10.17 14.96 -16.20
C GLY A 318 8.82 15.09 -15.48
N SER A 319 7.93 14.11 -15.65
CA SER A 319 6.61 14.10 -15.01
C SER A 319 6.68 13.91 -13.50
N VAL A 320 7.73 13.26 -13.00
CA VAL A 320 7.93 12.97 -11.58
C VAL A 320 9.34 13.41 -11.17
N ASP A 321 9.47 14.40 -10.30
CA ASP A 321 10.71 14.75 -9.58
C ASP A 321 10.38 14.92 -8.11
N VAL A 322 10.40 13.81 -7.37
CA VAL A 322 10.05 13.74 -5.97
C VAL A 322 11.27 13.34 -5.15
N ARG A 323 11.49 14.03 -4.04
CA ARG A 323 12.55 13.76 -3.09
C ARG A 323 11.93 13.44 -1.74
N PHE A 324 12.41 12.37 -1.12
CA PHE A 324 11.98 11.96 0.21
C PHE A 324 13.15 12.09 1.18
N THR A 325 12.93 12.79 2.28
CA THR A 325 13.90 12.97 3.35
C THR A 325 13.41 12.24 4.60
N PRO A 326 13.94 11.03 4.91
CA PRO A 326 13.62 10.28 6.11
C PRO A 326 13.97 11.03 7.39
N THR A 327 13.05 11.08 8.34
CA THR A 327 13.27 11.64 9.69
C THR A 327 13.07 10.60 10.80
N VAL A 328 12.23 9.58 10.55
CA VAL A 328 11.92 8.52 11.53
C VAL A 328 12.32 7.17 10.98
N ARG A 329 13.21 6.47 11.68
CA ARG A 329 13.64 5.13 11.29
C ARG A 329 12.61 4.07 11.63
N SER A 330 12.29 3.24 10.63
CA SER A 330 11.49 2.03 10.80
C SER A 330 12.10 0.92 9.94
N GLU A 331 12.44 -0.20 10.58
CA GLU A 331 13.07 -1.33 9.87
C GLU A 331 12.74 -2.66 10.54
N MET A 332 12.70 -3.73 9.76
CA MET A 332 12.54 -5.09 10.21
C MET A 332 13.48 -6.01 9.45
N HIS A 333 14.18 -6.88 10.16
CA HIS A 333 15.08 -7.86 9.59
C HIS A 333 14.73 -9.26 10.08
N VAL A 334 14.80 -10.23 9.19
CA VAL A 334 14.52 -11.65 9.50
C VAL A 334 15.64 -12.52 8.93
N GLY A 335 16.02 -13.54 9.69
CA GLY A 335 17.05 -14.51 9.33
C GLY A 335 18.47 -14.05 9.64
N PRO A 336 19.45 -15.00 9.59
CA PRO A 336 20.85 -14.70 9.84
C PRO A 336 21.38 -13.75 8.75
N ARG A 337 22.06 -12.69 9.19
CA ARG A 337 22.59 -11.64 8.30
C ARG A 337 21.55 -11.03 7.35
N ARG A 338 20.27 -10.94 7.80
CA ARG A 338 19.15 -10.40 7.00
C ARG A 338 18.84 -11.21 5.74
N SER A 339 19.17 -12.48 5.70
CA SER A 339 19.11 -13.31 4.50
C SER A 339 17.70 -13.67 4.04
N LEU A 340 16.71 -13.61 4.93
CA LEU A 340 15.32 -13.97 4.61
C LEU A 340 14.46 -12.74 4.33
N ALA A 341 14.61 -11.68 5.11
CA ALA A 341 13.90 -10.43 4.84
C ALA A 341 14.71 -9.23 5.33
N GLU A 342 14.76 -8.22 4.48
CA GLU A 342 15.24 -6.88 4.79
C GLU A 342 14.16 -5.89 4.37
N TYR A 343 13.61 -5.18 5.35
CA TYR A 343 12.54 -4.24 5.16
C TYR A 343 12.85 -2.94 5.89
N HIS A 344 12.86 -1.86 5.13
CA HIS A 344 13.02 -0.51 5.62
C HIS A 344 11.79 0.29 5.25
N ALA A 345 11.16 0.92 6.23
CA ALA A 345 10.00 1.76 6.04
C ALA A 345 10.14 3.07 6.83
N PRO A 346 11.15 3.91 6.52
CA PRO A 346 11.28 5.20 7.16
C PRO A 346 10.10 6.11 6.85
N TYR A 347 9.77 6.99 7.80
CA TYR A 347 8.81 8.07 7.63
C TYR A 347 9.55 9.40 7.51
N GLY A 348 8.97 10.34 6.79
CA GLY A 348 9.62 11.62 6.57
C GLY A 348 8.84 12.56 5.66
N TRP A 349 9.54 13.56 5.17
CA TRP A 349 8.99 14.66 4.42
C TRP A 349 9.34 14.56 2.95
N PHE A 350 8.40 14.95 2.11
CA PHE A 350 8.57 15.04 0.66
C PHE A 350 8.80 16.49 0.23
N GLU A 351 9.48 16.65 -0.89
CA GLU A 351 9.67 17.89 -1.63
C GLU A 351 9.73 17.60 -3.14
N GLY A 352 9.32 18.54 -3.96
CA GLY A 352 9.33 18.44 -5.42
C GLY A 352 7.95 18.50 -6.05
N ARG A 353 7.82 17.94 -7.24
CA ARG A 353 6.61 18.10 -8.04
C ARG A 353 6.28 16.87 -8.87
N ILE A 354 5.00 16.64 -9.07
CA ILE A 354 4.46 15.71 -10.04
C ILE A 354 3.63 16.53 -11.03
N HIS A 355 4.03 16.49 -12.31
CA HIS A 355 3.42 17.32 -13.34
C HIS A 355 3.21 16.54 -14.63
N THR A 356 1.99 16.51 -15.13
CA THR A 356 1.60 15.96 -16.44
C THR A 356 0.67 16.94 -17.15
N ASP A 357 0.20 16.59 -18.33
CA ASP A 357 -0.86 17.33 -19.03
C ASP A 357 -2.20 17.37 -18.29
N GLN A 358 -2.42 16.46 -17.32
CA GLN A 358 -3.67 16.28 -16.60
C GLN A 358 -3.61 16.72 -15.14
N VAL A 359 -2.43 16.70 -14.52
CA VAL A 359 -2.26 16.96 -13.08
C VAL A 359 -0.99 17.74 -12.80
N ASP A 360 -1.08 18.60 -11.80
CA ASP A 360 0.03 19.38 -11.28
C ASP A 360 -0.06 19.39 -9.75
N LEU A 361 0.83 18.64 -9.10
CA LEU A 361 0.88 18.50 -7.65
C LEU A 361 2.25 18.91 -7.11
N ASP A 362 2.27 19.97 -6.31
CA ASP A 362 3.39 20.29 -5.45
C ASP A 362 3.36 19.37 -4.22
N VAL A 363 4.42 18.59 -4.00
CA VAL A 363 4.51 17.66 -2.87
C VAL A 363 5.33 18.20 -1.70
N ASP A 364 5.72 19.48 -1.75
CA ASP A 364 6.48 20.11 -0.67
C ASP A 364 5.73 20.05 0.66
N ALA A 365 6.47 19.70 1.70
CA ALA A 365 5.96 19.53 3.06
C ALA A 365 4.86 18.45 3.23
N MET A 366 4.67 17.55 2.29
CA MET A 366 3.87 16.33 2.52
C MET A 366 4.66 15.35 3.39
N PHE A 367 3.98 14.73 4.36
CA PHE A 367 4.57 13.71 5.21
C PHE A 367 4.03 12.34 4.83
N GLY A 368 4.92 11.34 4.78
CA GLY A 368 4.52 9.99 4.45
C GLY A 368 5.59 8.95 4.71
N VAL A 369 5.54 7.87 3.98
CA VAL A 369 6.43 6.71 4.14
C VAL A 369 7.18 6.43 2.84
N GLY A 370 8.42 5.94 2.98
CA GLY A 370 9.15 5.28 1.91
C GLY A 370 9.47 3.86 2.32
N GLU A 371 9.17 2.87 1.49
CA GLU A 371 9.48 1.47 1.74
C GLU A 371 10.51 0.93 0.76
N GLN A 372 11.49 0.22 1.31
CA GLN A 372 12.37 -0.67 0.58
C GLN A 372 12.16 -2.07 1.12
N LYS A 373 11.74 -2.98 0.27
CA LYS A 373 11.42 -4.35 0.67
C LYS A 373 12.20 -5.38 -0.15
N PHE A 374 12.77 -6.33 0.57
CA PHE A 374 13.42 -7.50 0.00
C PHE A 374 13.09 -8.72 0.87
N ILE A 375 12.36 -9.70 0.32
CA ILE A 375 11.93 -10.90 1.05
C ILE A 375 12.14 -12.14 0.21
N ARG A 376 12.81 -13.16 0.78
CA ARG A 376 13.05 -14.48 0.19
C ARG A 376 12.17 -15.56 0.83
N VAL A 377 10.88 -15.44 0.76
CA VAL A 377 9.94 -16.44 1.30
C VAL A 377 8.88 -16.80 0.28
#